data_525ad328d845da23d6de646bacfcb090
#
_entry.id   525ad328d845da23d6de646bacfcb090
#
_cell.length_a   1.000
_cell.length_b   1.000
_cell.length_c   1.000
_cell.angle_alpha   90.00
_cell.angle_beta   90.00
_cell.angle_gamma   90.00
#
_symmetry.space_group_name_H-M   'P 1'
#
loop_
_entity.id
_entity.type
_entity.pdbx_description
1 polymer ?
#
loop_
_entity_poly.entity_id
_entity_poly.type
_entity_poly.pdbx_seq_one_letter_code
_entity_poly.pdbx_strand_id
1 'polypeptide(L)'
;MGATRTEGIVVDVTRNGESGDIAAVTLADGTRIEGDLFVDCSGFRSLLLGQALEEPFEDWSRWLPADRAVAMPCRTETAVTPYTSAIAMPAGWRWRIPLQHRTGNGYVYASDFISDDEAAAALRASVEGEAIADPRPLRFKAGRRRRSWAHNCVAIGLASGFLEPLESTSIYLVQQAITLLVELFPDRETSPADRDEFNRVIDLEYDRIRDFLILHYHATTRSDSPFWDYVRTMTIPDSLSEKLELWRRRGRVVKYREGVFLDASWIAVYLGQGIVPQGWDPRADVVASGDLRHNVADVADRIAADVARRPHHPVFLQRYCPMVDAG
;
A
#
# COMPACT_ATOMS: atom_id res chain seq x y z
N MET A 1 25.21 11.57 -17.28
CA MET A 1 25.14 10.59 -16.18
C MET A 1 25.73 9.30 -16.71
N GLY A 2 26.66 8.65 -15.97
CA GLY A 2 27.38 7.46 -16.42
C GLY A 2 26.70 6.12 -16.11
N ALA A 3 25.36 6.08 -16.10
CA ALA A 3 24.65 4.83 -15.83
C ALA A 3 24.80 3.84 -17.00
N THR A 4 25.10 2.59 -16.68
CA THR A 4 25.20 1.48 -17.64
C THR A 4 24.03 0.52 -17.40
N ARG A 5 23.41 0.02 -18.49
CA ARG A 5 22.40 -1.02 -18.45
C ARG A 5 22.99 -2.34 -18.93
N THR A 6 22.87 -3.38 -18.11
CA THR A 6 23.24 -4.75 -18.46
C THR A 6 21.98 -5.63 -18.39
N GLU A 7 21.63 -6.30 -19.46
CA GLU A 7 20.52 -7.27 -19.50
C GLU A 7 21.03 -8.65 -19.14
N GLY A 8 20.28 -9.38 -18.31
CA GLY A 8 20.62 -10.74 -17.92
C GLY A 8 19.78 -11.23 -16.76
N ILE A 9 19.88 -12.52 -16.52
CA ILE A 9 19.23 -13.19 -15.37
C ILE A 9 20.31 -13.44 -14.34
N VAL A 10 20.14 -12.91 -13.12
CA VAL A 10 21.04 -13.21 -12.00
C VAL A 10 20.85 -14.68 -11.59
N VAL A 11 21.92 -15.45 -11.62
CA VAL A 11 21.95 -16.87 -11.27
C VAL A 11 22.78 -17.17 -10.03
N ASP A 12 23.67 -16.27 -9.64
CA ASP A 12 24.50 -16.42 -8.43
C ASP A 12 24.79 -15.07 -7.78
N VAL A 13 24.98 -15.08 -6.45
CA VAL A 13 25.38 -13.92 -5.64
C VAL A 13 26.56 -14.31 -4.78
N THR A 14 27.70 -13.72 -5.04
CA THR A 14 28.93 -13.96 -4.28
C THR A 14 29.00 -13.01 -3.09
N ARG A 15 29.23 -13.53 -1.89
CA ARG A 15 29.44 -12.76 -0.66
C ARG A 15 30.93 -12.71 -0.28
N ASN A 16 31.32 -11.61 0.34
CA ASN A 16 32.63 -11.52 0.99
C ASN A 16 32.61 -12.37 2.27
N GLY A 17 33.57 -13.27 2.40
CA GLY A 17 33.63 -14.22 3.53
C GLY A 17 33.95 -13.58 4.88
N GLU A 18 34.55 -12.38 4.90
CA GLU A 18 34.88 -11.66 6.15
C GLU A 18 33.78 -10.69 6.59
N SER A 19 33.31 -9.79 5.70
CA SER A 19 32.31 -8.79 6.02
C SER A 19 30.88 -9.32 5.89
N GLY A 20 30.67 -10.37 5.09
CA GLY A 20 29.35 -10.87 4.73
C GLY A 20 28.60 -10.03 3.70
N ASP A 21 29.20 -8.95 3.20
CA ASP A 21 28.65 -8.09 2.16
C ASP A 21 28.54 -8.82 0.82
N ILE A 22 27.68 -8.32 -0.05
CA ILE A 22 27.61 -8.79 -1.44
C ILE A 22 28.84 -8.23 -2.16
N ALA A 23 29.65 -9.13 -2.74
CA ALA A 23 30.81 -8.76 -3.55
C ALA A 23 30.43 -8.62 -5.02
N ALA A 24 29.57 -9.49 -5.53
CA ALA A 24 29.14 -9.45 -6.93
C ALA A 24 27.87 -10.24 -7.17
N VAL A 25 27.21 -9.95 -8.29
CA VAL A 25 26.18 -10.79 -8.89
C VAL A 25 26.70 -11.39 -10.19
N THR A 26 26.34 -12.63 -10.49
CA THR A 26 26.72 -13.33 -11.73
C THR A 26 25.47 -13.57 -12.58
N LEU A 27 25.53 -13.19 -13.84
CA LEU A 27 24.47 -13.40 -14.81
C LEU A 27 24.58 -14.78 -15.47
N ALA A 28 23.50 -15.23 -16.10
CA ALA A 28 23.43 -16.55 -16.74
C ALA A 28 24.44 -16.74 -17.91
N ASP A 29 24.93 -15.66 -18.50
CA ASP A 29 25.97 -15.66 -19.53
C ASP A 29 27.40 -15.69 -18.96
N GLY A 30 27.52 -15.72 -17.63
CA GLY A 30 28.79 -15.67 -16.92
C GLY A 30 29.34 -14.27 -16.64
N THR A 31 28.62 -13.22 -17.05
CA THR A 31 29.01 -11.83 -16.73
C THR A 31 28.94 -11.60 -15.22
N ARG A 32 30.02 -11.13 -14.64
CA ARG A 32 30.14 -10.79 -13.22
C ARG A 32 30.05 -9.28 -13.05
N ILE A 33 29.18 -8.82 -12.17
CA ILE A 33 28.98 -7.40 -11.86
C ILE A 33 29.33 -7.19 -10.39
N GLU A 34 30.36 -6.41 -10.13
CA GLU A 34 30.82 -6.02 -8.79
C GLU A 34 30.22 -4.65 -8.41
N GLY A 35 30.14 -4.38 -7.12
CA GLY A 35 29.65 -3.11 -6.59
C GLY A 35 29.91 -2.96 -5.10
N ASP A 36 29.98 -1.71 -4.66
CA ASP A 36 30.15 -1.36 -3.24
C ASP A 36 28.79 -1.30 -2.52
N LEU A 37 27.73 -0.91 -3.22
CA LEU A 37 26.35 -0.86 -2.75
C LEU A 37 25.42 -1.52 -3.78
N PHE A 38 24.51 -2.35 -3.30
CA PHE A 38 23.49 -3.00 -4.12
C PHE A 38 22.10 -2.53 -3.74
N VAL A 39 21.25 -2.26 -4.74
CA VAL A 39 19.84 -1.97 -4.53
C VAL A 39 19.02 -3.12 -5.08
N ASP A 40 18.38 -3.89 -4.17
CA ASP A 40 17.54 -5.04 -4.52
C ASP A 40 16.14 -4.59 -4.90
N CYS A 41 15.87 -4.55 -6.22
CA CYS A 41 14.54 -4.32 -6.79
C CYS A 41 13.98 -5.58 -7.46
N SER A 42 14.40 -6.78 -7.03
CA SER A 42 14.05 -8.07 -7.66
C SER A 42 12.64 -8.58 -7.38
N GLY A 43 11.77 -7.72 -6.84
CA GLY A 43 10.38 -8.02 -6.56
C GLY A 43 10.21 -8.98 -5.40
N PHE A 44 9.12 -9.74 -5.38
CA PHE A 44 8.83 -10.71 -4.31
C PHE A 44 9.94 -11.75 -4.07
N ARG A 45 10.81 -11.97 -5.04
CA ARG A 45 11.93 -12.90 -4.91
C ARG A 45 12.97 -12.43 -3.92
N SER A 46 13.17 -11.09 -3.79
CA SER A 46 14.18 -10.48 -2.91
C SER A 46 15.52 -11.23 -3.00
N LEU A 47 16.07 -11.25 -4.22
CA LEU A 47 17.22 -12.11 -4.57
C LEU A 47 18.45 -11.80 -3.73
N LEU A 48 18.72 -10.52 -3.48
CA LEU A 48 19.90 -10.10 -2.76
C LEU A 48 19.64 -10.06 -1.25
N LEU A 49 18.69 -9.26 -0.82
CA LEU A 49 18.43 -9.08 0.62
C LEU A 49 17.82 -10.33 1.25
N GLY A 50 16.81 -10.92 0.59
CA GLY A 50 16.05 -12.03 1.15
C GLY A 50 16.70 -13.40 0.98
N GLN A 51 17.29 -13.67 -0.20
CA GLN A 51 17.87 -14.99 -0.48
C GLN A 51 19.36 -15.03 -0.18
N ALA A 52 20.16 -14.09 -0.73
CA ALA A 52 21.60 -14.14 -0.55
C ALA A 52 22.06 -13.69 0.85
N LEU A 53 21.45 -12.66 1.41
CA LEU A 53 21.76 -12.17 2.77
C LEU A 53 20.91 -12.82 3.86
N GLU A 54 19.89 -13.61 3.47
CA GLU A 54 19.00 -14.34 4.41
C GLU A 54 18.29 -13.43 5.42
N GLU A 55 18.02 -12.15 5.04
CA GLU A 55 17.33 -11.23 5.93
C GLU A 55 15.91 -11.74 6.23
N PRO A 56 15.54 -11.90 7.51
CA PRO A 56 14.25 -12.47 7.90
C PRO A 56 13.05 -11.66 7.39
N PHE A 57 11.96 -12.36 7.09
CA PHE A 57 10.68 -11.75 6.73
C PHE A 57 9.72 -11.78 7.91
N GLU A 58 9.14 -10.63 8.26
CA GLU A 58 8.09 -10.49 9.25
C GLU A 58 6.74 -10.72 8.57
N ASP A 59 6.12 -11.85 8.86
CA ASP A 59 4.84 -12.27 8.29
C ASP A 59 3.67 -11.65 9.08
N TRP A 60 2.83 -10.89 8.37
CA TRP A 60 1.65 -10.22 8.91
C TRP A 60 0.32 -10.86 8.48
N SER A 61 0.35 -12.05 7.88
CA SER A 61 -0.83 -12.75 7.38
C SER A 61 -1.92 -12.95 8.44
N ARG A 62 -1.56 -13.04 9.71
CA ARG A 62 -2.53 -13.14 10.83
C ARG A 62 -3.43 -11.90 10.97
N TRP A 63 -2.97 -10.74 10.50
CA TRP A 63 -3.71 -9.48 10.55
C TRP A 63 -4.23 -9.04 9.19
N LEU A 64 -3.52 -9.39 8.14
CA LEU A 64 -3.81 -9.10 6.74
C LEU A 64 -3.86 -10.44 5.98
N PRO A 65 -4.97 -11.20 6.14
CA PRO A 65 -5.05 -12.58 5.67
C PRO A 65 -5.16 -12.71 4.15
N ALA A 66 -5.41 -11.61 3.42
CA ALA A 66 -5.41 -11.65 1.97
C ALA A 66 -4.01 -11.98 1.44
N ASP A 67 -3.92 -13.04 0.64
CA ASP A 67 -2.68 -13.58 0.09
C ASP A 67 -2.74 -13.76 -1.43
N ARG A 68 -3.89 -13.44 -2.03
CA ARG A 68 -4.18 -13.62 -3.44
C ARG A 68 -4.89 -12.41 -4.02
N ALA A 69 -4.70 -12.24 -5.32
CA ALA A 69 -5.55 -11.39 -6.12
C ALA A 69 -5.81 -12.04 -7.48
N VAL A 70 -6.95 -11.73 -8.07
CA VAL A 70 -7.23 -12.00 -9.47
C VAL A 70 -7.57 -10.70 -10.17
N ALA A 71 -6.90 -10.39 -11.26
CA ALA A 71 -7.10 -9.17 -12.04
C ALA A 71 -7.74 -9.48 -13.39
N MET A 72 -8.74 -8.68 -13.78
CA MET A 72 -9.45 -8.83 -15.05
C MET A 72 -9.83 -7.45 -15.60
N PRO A 73 -9.16 -6.97 -16.66
CA PRO A 73 -9.54 -5.72 -17.29
C PRO A 73 -10.81 -5.90 -18.14
N CYS A 74 -11.66 -4.89 -18.11
CA CYS A 74 -12.90 -4.85 -18.92
C CYS A 74 -12.92 -3.63 -19.84
N ARG A 75 -13.72 -3.70 -20.90
CA ARG A 75 -14.03 -2.54 -21.75
C ARG A 75 -14.74 -1.46 -20.91
N THR A 76 -14.38 -0.21 -21.09
CA THR A 76 -15.07 0.89 -20.41
C THR A 76 -16.39 1.16 -21.10
N GLU A 77 -17.51 0.95 -20.42
CA GLU A 77 -18.87 1.16 -20.95
C GLU A 77 -19.48 2.49 -20.50
N THR A 78 -18.95 3.09 -19.43
CA THR A 78 -19.48 4.33 -18.84
C THR A 78 -18.44 5.44 -18.88
N ALA A 79 -18.88 6.66 -18.67
CA ALA A 79 -17.97 7.80 -18.54
C ALA A 79 -16.93 7.56 -17.44
N VAL A 80 -15.67 7.86 -17.73
CA VAL A 80 -14.56 7.71 -16.78
C VAL A 80 -14.80 8.61 -15.57
N THR A 81 -14.95 7.99 -14.40
CA THR A 81 -15.10 8.71 -13.13
C THR A 81 -13.74 9.09 -12.54
N PRO A 82 -13.64 10.19 -11.76
CA PRO A 82 -12.36 10.66 -11.22
C PRO A 82 -11.96 9.92 -9.93
N TYR A 83 -12.51 8.74 -9.67
CA TYR A 83 -12.21 7.96 -8.45
C TYR A 83 -12.14 6.46 -8.74
N THR A 84 -11.38 5.78 -7.93
CA THR A 84 -11.37 4.32 -7.81
C THR A 84 -12.40 3.88 -6.78
N SER A 85 -12.82 2.62 -6.85
CA SER A 85 -13.72 2.04 -5.84
C SER A 85 -13.09 0.79 -5.24
N ALA A 86 -13.17 0.68 -3.92
CA ALA A 86 -12.91 -0.54 -3.17
C ALA A 86 -14.24 -1.07 -2.64
N ILE A 87 -14.61 -2.29 -3.03
CA ILE A 87 -15.93 -2.87 -2.77
C ILE A 87 -15.73 -4.19 -2.04
N ALA A 88 -16.32 -4.30 -0.85
CA ALA A 88 -16.23 -5.52 -0.04
C ALA A 88 -16.86 -6.73 -0.74
N MET A 89 -16.16 -7.85 -0.70
CA MET A 89 -16.54 -9.15 -1.25
C MET A 89 -16.54 -10.20 -0.12
N PRO A 90 -17.10 -11.40 -0.31
CA PRO A 90 -17.22 -12.39 0.77
C PRO A 90 -15.91 -12.81 1.43
N ALA A 91 -14.78 -12.78 0.71
CA ALA A 91 -13.48 -13.19 1.23
C ALA A 91 -12.38 -12.14 1.02
N GLY A 92 -12.74 -10.87 1.00
CA GLY A 92 -11.84 -9.75 0.76
C GLY A 92 -12.54 -8.56 0.11
N TRP A 93 -11.91 -7.95 -0.91
CA TRP A 93 -12.45 -6.76 -1.58
C TRP A 93 -12.02 -6.71 -3.05
N ARG A 94 -12.82 -6.06 -3.88
CA ARG A 94 -12.48 -5.82 -5.28
C ARG A 94 -12.21 -4.34 -5.55
N TRP A 95 -11.26 -4.08 -6.44
CA TRP A 95 -11.06 -2.74 -6.98
C TRP A 95 -11.78 -2.56 -8.31
N ARG A 96 -12.16 -1.31 -8.59
CA ARG A 96 -12.60 -0.82 -9.89
C ARG A 96 -11.87 0.47 -10.18
N ILE A 97 -11.05 0.49 -11.22
CA ILE A 97 -10.21 1.63 -11.63
C ILE A 97 -10.59 2.01 -13.07
N PRO A 98 -11.46 2.99 -13.27
CA PRO A 98 -11.83 3.44 -14.61
C PRO A 98 -10.67 4.25 -15.21
N LEU A 99 -10.19 3.79 -16.36
CA LEU A 99 -9.18 4.44 -17.19
C LEU A 99 -9.78 4.82 -18.53
N GLN A 100 -9.09 5.66 -19.32
CA GLN A 100 -9.59 6.12 -20.60
C GLN A 100 -9.78 4.97 -21.60
N HIS A 101 -8.93 3.96 -21.59
CA HIS A 101 -8.90 2.86 -22.56
C HIS A 101 -9.49 1.53 -22.03
N ARG A 102 -9.71 1.41 -20.73
CA ARG A 102 -10.26 0.21 -20.07
C ARG A 102 -10.69 0.51 -18.65
N THR A 103 -11.44 -0.37 -18.03
CA THR A 103 -11.63 -0.41 -16.59
C THR A 103 -10.81 -1.54 -16.00
N GLY A 104 -9.86 -1.20 -15.11
CA GLY A 104 -9.12 -2.19 -14.33
C GLY A 104 -9.99 -2.72 -13.19
N ASN A 105 -10.19 -4.03 -13.14
CA ASN A 105 -10.88 -4.70 -12.05
C ASN A 105 -10.00 -5.79 -11.46
N GLY A 106 -10.20 -6.09 -10.20
CA GLY A 106 -9.62 -7.26 -9.57
C GLY A 106 -10.16 -7.49 -8.17
N TYR A 107 -9.98 -8.69 -7.69
CA TYR A 107 -10.42 -9.15 -6.38
C TYR A 107 -9.20 -9.58 -5.56
N VAL A 108 -8.95 -8.89 -4.45
CA VAL A 108 -7.98 -9.27 -3.40
C VAL A 108 -8.72 -10.13 -2.40
N TYR A 109 -8.21 -11.33 -2.15
CA TYR A 109 -8.90 -12.32 -1.31
C TYR A 109 -7.93 -13.16 -0.49
N ALA A 110 -8.48 -13.78 0.55
CA ALA A 110 -7.77 -14.73 1.39
C ALA A 110 -8.08 -16.16 0.95
N SER A 111 -7.06 -16.91 0.55
CA SER A 111 -7.20 -18.27 0.02
C SER A 111 -7.72 -19.29 1.03
N ASP A 112 -7.64 -18.99 2.33
CA ASP A 112 -8.23 -19.80 3.39
C ASP A 112 -9.78 -19.77 3.39
N PHE A 113 -10.40 -18.79 2.72
CA PHE A 113 -11.84 -18.57 2.74
C PHE A 113 -12.51 -18.74 1.37
N ILE A 114 -11.76 -18.76 0.28
CA ILE A 114 -12.28 -18.94 -1.07
C ILE A 114 -11.20 -19.50 -1.99
N SER A 115 -11.56 -20.39 -2.92
CA SER A 115 -10.64 -20.91 -3.92
C SER A 115 -10.35 -19.89 -5.03
N ASP A 116 -9.24 -20.09 -5.77
CA ASP A 116 -8.84 -19.25 -6.90
C ASP A 116 -9.94 -19.22 -7.99
N ASP A 117 -10.59 -20.37 -8.26
CA ASP A 117 -11.65 -20.50 -9.28
C ASP A 117 -12.93 -19.77 -8.85
N GLU A 118 -13.34 -19.93 -7.60
CA GLU A 118 -14.51 -19.23 -7.05
C GLU A 118 -14.28 -17.71 -7.02
N ALA A 119 -13.08 -17.27 -6.66
CA ALA A 119 -12.72 -15.84 -6.67
C ALA A 119 -12.77 -15.26 -8.10
N ALA A 120 -12.26 -16.00 -9.09
CA ALA A 120 -12.34 -15.60 -10.50
C ALA A 120 -13.79 -15.55 -11.00
N ALA A 121 -14.62 -16.52 -10.62
CA ALA A 121 -16.05 -16.54 -10.96
C ALA A 121 -16.80 -15.37 -10.30
N ALA A 122 -16.55 -15.12 -9.02
CA ALA A 122 -17.14 -14.00 -8.29
C ALA A 122 -16.74 -12.63 -8.89
N LEU A 123 -15.46 -12.48 -9.30
CA LEU A 123 -15.03 -11.28 -10.01
C LEU A 123 -15.79 -11.11 -11.32
N ARG A 124 -15.85 -12.15 -12.18
CA ARG A 124 -16.61 -12.11 -13.45
C ARG A 124 -18.07 -11.71 -13.26
N ALA A 125 -18.72 -12.25 -12.24
CA ALA A 125 -20.12 -11.97 -11.94
C ALA A 125 -20.36 -10.54 -11.39
N SER A 126 -19.31 -9.90 -10.86
CA SER A 126 -19.43 -8.60 -10.17
C SER A 126 -18.98 -7.39 -11.00
N VAL A 127 -18.35 -7.61 -12.16
CA VAL A 127 -17.85 -6.52 -13.00
C VAL A 127 -18.87 -6.13 -14.05
N GLU A 128 -18.85 -4.85 -14.42
CA GLU A 128 -19.58 -4.29 -15.56
C GLU A 128 -18.66 -4.28 -16.79
N GLY A 129 -19.23 -4.52 -17.96
CA GLY A 129 -18.51 -4.50 -19.22
C GLY A 129 -17.87 -5.83 -19.61
N GLU A 130 -17.60 -5.93 -20.91
CA GLU A 130 -16.98 -7.09 -21.52
C GLU A 130 -15.53 -7.25 -21.06
N ALA A 131 -15.14 -8.44 -20.61
CA ALA A 131 -13.76 -8.75 -20.28
C ALA A 131 -12.89 -8.72 -21.56
N ILE A 132 -11.76 -8.00 -21.51
CA ILE A 132 -10.81 -7.91 -22.62
C ILE A 132 -9.61 -8.82 -22.46
N ALA A 133 -9.50 -9.50 -21.32
CA ALA A 133 -8.52 -10.55 -21.06
C ALA A 133 -9.04 -11.50 -19.99
N ASP A 134 -8.49 -12.72 -19.96
CA ASP A 134 -8.80 -13.70 -18.92
C ASP A 134 -8.31 -13.24 -17.54
N PRO A 135 -8.96 -13.67 -16.43
CA PRO A 135 -8.51 -13.40 -15.09
C PRO A 135 -7.10 -13.91 -14.85
N ARG A 136 -6.22 -13.01 -14.38
CA ARG A 136 -4.82 -13.33 -14.08
C ARG A 136 -4.64 -13.45 -12.57
N PRO A 137 -4.30 -14.63 -12.04
CA PRO A 137 -4.03 -14.81 -10.62
C PRO A 137 -2.67 -14.23 -10.25
N LEU A 138 -2.60 -13.66 -9.04
CA LEU A 138 -1.41 -13.13 -8.40
C LEU A 138 -1.34 -13.69 -6.98
N ARG A 139 -0.14 -13.97 -6.50
CA ARG A 139 0.13 -14.46 -5.14
C ARG A 139 1.08 -13.52 -4.45
N PHE A 140 0.82 -13.22 -3.19
CA PHE A 140 1.65 -12.37 -2.38
C PHE A 140 1.55 -12.75 -0.91
N LYS A 141 2.38 -12.14 -0.09
CA LYS A 141 2.34 -12.27 1.35
C LYS A 141 2.46 -10.86 1.95
N ALA A 142 1.54 -10.52 2.85
CA ALA A 142 1.63 -9.27 3.60
C ALA A 142 2.75 -9.35 4.65
N GLY A 143 3.59 -8.33 4.68
CA GLY A 143 4.73 -8.27 5.58
C GLY A 143 5.90 -7.49 5.01
N ARG A 144 7.02 -7.49 5.73
CA ARG A 144 8.24 -6.80 5.33
C ARG A 144 9.48 -7.58 5.74
N ARG A 145 10.63 -7.27 5.16
CA ARG A 145 11.91 -7.69 5.70
C ARG A 145 12.14 -6.99 7.05
N ARG A 146 12.80 -7.68 7.97
CA ARG A 146 13.11 -7.12 9.30
C ARG A 146 13.98 -5.87 9.21
N ARG A 147 14.89 -5.84 8.22
CA ARG A 147 15.66 -4.67 7.82
C ARG A 147 15.56 -4.52 6.31
N SER A 148 15.25 -3.31 5.86
CA SER A 148 15.26 -2.97 4.44
C SER A 148 16.67 -2.66 3.93
N TRP A 149 17.59 -2.32 4.83
CA TRP A 149 19.01 -2.16 4.55
C TRP A 149 19.84 -3.05 5.49
N ALA A 150 20.48 -4.08 4.94
CA ALA A 150 21.41 -4.95 5.65
C ALA A 150 22.72 -5.08 4.85
N HIS A 151 23.84 -5.08 5.56
CA HIS A 151 25.16 -5.07 4.93
C HIS A 151 25.29 -3.91 3.93
N ASN A 152 25.74 -4.19 2.72
CA ASN A 152 25.81 -3.25 1.61
C ASN A 152 24.62 -3.41 0.62
N CYS A 153 23.46 -3.87 1.10
CA CYS A 153 22.29 -4.09 0.26
C CYS A 153 21.05 -3.39 0.82
N VAL A 154 20.39 -2.58 -0.02
CA VAL A 154 19.11 -1.91 0.26
C VAL A 154 18.02 -2.54 -0.60
N ALA A 155 16.98 -3.11 0.01
CA ALA A 155 15.83 -3.57 -0.73
C ALA A 155 14.78 -2.46 -0.86
N ILE A 156 14.27 -2.25 -2.07
CA ILE A 156 13.23 -1.25 -2.38
C ILE A 156 12.05 -1.93 -3.08
N GLY A 157 10.84 -1.50 -2.73
CA GLY A 157 9.61 -2.05 -3.28
C GLY A 157 9.31 -3.46 -2.78
N LEU A 158 8.86 -4.34 -3.66
CA LEU A 158 8.41 -5.69 -3.30
C LEU A 158 9.52 -6.58 -2.71
N ALA A 159 10.80 -6.23 -2.91
CA ALA A 159 11.92 -6.93 -2.31
C ALA A 159 12.06 -6.63 -0.81
N SER A 160 11.67 -5.42 -0.38
CA SER A 160 11.63 -4.99 1.02
C SER A 160 10.41 -5.51 1.76
N GLY A 161 9.24 -5.46 1.13
CA GLY A 161 7.98 -5.90 1.73
C GLY A 161 6.78 -5.58 0.85
N PHE A 162 5.62 -6.04 1.27
CA PHE A 162 4.37 -5.81 0.56
C PHE A 162 3.20 -5.70 1.52
N LEU A 163 2.33 -4.77 1.21
CA LEU A 163 1.01 -4.61 1.78
C LEU A 163 0.00 -4.55 0.65
N GLU A 164 -1.15 -5.18 0.83
CA GLU A 164 -2.20 -5.20 -0.18
C GLU A 164 -2.62 -3.78 -0.61
N PRO A 165 -3.09 -3.60 -1.88
CA PRO A 165 -3.24 -2.27 -2.46
C PRO A 165 -4.53 -1.52 -2.04
N LEU A 166 -5.19 -1.86 -0.93
CA LEU A 166 -6.44 -1.22 -0.48
C LEU A 166 -6.30 0.31 -0.41
N GLU A 167 -5.14 0.79 0.05
CA GLU A 167 -4.80 2.20 0.15
C GLU A 167 -3.68 2.65 -0.80
N SER A 168 -3.33 1.81 -1.78
CA SER A 168 -2.38 2.12 -2.88
C SER A 168 -1.00 2.62 -2.43
N THR A 169 -0.45 2.10 -1.33
CA THR A 169 0.75 2.63 -0.66
C THR A 169 2.08 2.14 -1.22
N SER A 170 2.08 1.12 -2.10
CA SER A 170 3.34 0.50 -2.56
C SER A 170 4.27 1.48 -3.28
N ILE A 171 3.76 2.36 -4.16
CA ILE A 171 4.57 3.36 -4.87
C ILE A 171 5.08 4.42 -3.89
N TYR A 172 4.27 4.82 -2.92
CA TYR A 172 4.69 5.75 -1.86
C TYR A 172 5.89 5.19 -1.08
N LEU A 173 5.84 3.92 -0.64
CA LEU A 173 6.95 3.28 0.06
C LEU A 173 8.23 3.21 -0.79
N VAL A 174 8.09 2.96 -2.10
CA VAL A 174 9.23 3.02 -3.03
C VAL A 174 9.84 4.43 -3.07
N GLN A 175 9.01 5.45 -3.21
CA GLN A 175 9.47 6.85 -3.26
C GLN A 175 10.14 7.27 -1.96
N GLN A 176 9.57 6.92 -0.81
CA GLN A 176 10.17 7.18 0.50
C GLN A 176 11.53 6.51 0.65
N ALA A 177 11.63 5.23 0.27
CA ALA A 177 12.89 4.50 0.34
C ALA A 177 13.96 5.10 -0.59
N ILE A 178 13.59 5.54 -1.80
CA ILE A 178 14.53 6.22 -2.71
C ILE A 178 14.99 7.55 -2.14
N THR A 179 14.05 8.39 -1.65
CA THR A 179 14.38 9.69 -1.07
C THR A 179 15.34 9.53 0.10
N LEU A 180 15.00 8.63 1.03
CA LEU A 180 15.82 8.38 2.22
C LEU A 180 17.19 7.77 1.86
N LEU A 181 17.27 6.89 0.86
CA LEU A 181 18.54 6.35 0.37
C LEU A 181 19.42 7.46 -0.22
N VAL A 182 18.83 8.43 -0.92
CA VAL A 182 19.59 9.57 -1.47
C VAL A 182 20.11 10.48 -0.37
N GLU A 183 19.30 10.71 0.69
CA GLU A 183 19.68 11.52 1.85
C GLU A 183 20.80 10.87 2.70
N LEU A 184 20.76 9.54 2.84
CA LEU A 184 21.72 8.74 3.61
C LEU A 184 22.72 7.99 2.72
N PHE A 185 22.91 8.46 1.46
CA PHE A 185 23.77 7.76 0.52
C PHE A 185 25.22 7.72 1.04
N PRO A 186 25.83 6.51 1.17
CA PRO A 186 27.16 6.36 1.74
C PRO A 186 28.22 7.03 0.86
N ASP A 187 29.20 7.65 1.49
CA ASP A 187 30.35 8.23 0.78
C ASP A 187 31.40 7.16 0.42
N ARG A 188 32.20 6.67 1.37
CA ARG A 188 33.22 5.63 1.15
C ARG A 188 32.91 4.34 1.89
N GLU A 189 32.28 4.43 3.04
CA GLU A 189 31.91 3.30 3.89
C GLU A 189 30.46 3.44 4.34
N THR A 190 29.73 2.34 4.35
CA THR A 190 28.37 2.33 4.85
C THR A 190 28.38 2.42 6.38
N SER A 191 27.95 3.54 6.94
CA SER A 191 27.85 3.72 8.39
C SER A 191 26.71 2.86 8.97
N PRO A 192 26.93 2.17 10.10
CA PRO A 192 25.81 1.56 10.84
C PRO A 192 24.71 2.55 11.19
N ALA A 193 25.06 3.82 11.50
CA ALA A 193 24.08 4.84 11.85
C ALA A 193 23.14 5.19 10.68
N ASP A 194 23.67 5.25 9.45
CA ASP A 194 22.86 5.53 8.26
C ASP A 194 21.90 4.36 7.98
N ARG A 195 22.37 3.12 8.12
CA ARG A 195 21.53 1.92 7.99
C ARG A 195 20.43 1.87 9.05
N ASP A 196 20.79 2.16 10.30
CA ASP A 196 19.85 2.10 11.41
C ASP A 196 18.76 3.17 11.26
N GLU A 197 19.15 4.39 10.84
CA GLU A 197 18.17 5.46 10.58
C GLU A 197 17.29 5.14 9.39
N PHE A 198 17.84 4.63 8.29
CA PHE A 198 17.07 4.17 7.13
C PHE A 198 16.02 3.13 7.56
N ASN A 199 16.46 2.08 8.26
CA ASN A 199 15.58 1.02 8.72
C ASN A 199 14.50 1.55 9.66
N ARG A 200 14.88 2.39 10.63
CA ARG A 200 13.94 2.99 11.59
C ARG A 200 12.80 3.76 10.90
N VAL A 201 13.13 4.57 9.88
CA VAL A 201 12.13 5.36 9.16
C VAL A 201 11.24 4.48 8.32
N ILE A 202 11.82 3.56 7.55
CA ILE A 202 11.06 2.64 6.69
C ILE A 202 10.18 1.70 7.52
N ASP A 203 10.69 1.17 8.63
CA ASP A 203 9.92 0.33 9.55
C ASP A 203 8.69 1.06 10.10
N LEU A 204 8.89 2.33 10.50
CA LEU A 204 7.81 3.17 11.02
C LEU A 204 6.71 3.40 9.98
N GLU A 205 7.08 3.63 8.70
CA GLU A 205 6.09 3.79 7.63
C GLU A 205 5.33 2.49 7.36
N TYR A 206 6.02 1.35 7.29
CA TYR A 206 5.37 0.04 7.15
C TYR A 206 4.40 -0.26 8.30
N ASP A 207 4.80 -0.02 9.55
CA ASP A 207 3.97 -0.28 10.72
C ASP A 207 2.72 0.61 10.76
N ARG A 208 2.84 1.88 10.37
CA ARG A 208 1.71 2.82 10.27
C ARG A 208 0.72 2.41 9.19
N ILE A 209 1.22 2.02 8.01
CA ILE A 209 0.38 1.55 6.92
C ILE A 209 -0.30 0.23 7.29
N ARG A 210 0.45 -0.71 7.91
CA ARG A 210 -0.12 -1.96 8.44
C ARG A 210 -1.29 -1.70 9.38
N ASP A 211 -1.10 -0.85 10.40
CA ASP A 211 -2.13 -0.52 11.37
C ASP A 211 -3.36 0.13 10.70
N PHE A 212 -3.13 0.97 9.70
CA PHE A 212 -4.21 1.62 8.97
C PHE A 212 -5.02 0.64 8.12
N LEU A 213 -4.35 -0.30 7.45
CA LEU A 213 -5.03 -1.37 6.71
C LEU A 213 -5.81 -2.31 7.64
N ILE A 214 -5.20 -2.72 8.77
CA ILE A 214 -5.88 -3.54 9.78
C ILE A 214 -7.13 -2.83 10.30
N LEU A 215 -7.08 -1.50 10.49
CA LEU A 215 -8.24 -0.72 10.93
C LEU A 215 -9.43 -0.88 9.98
N HIS A 216 -9.21 -0.86 8.66
CA HIS A 216 -10.28 -1.05 7.67
C HIS A 216 -11.01 -2.37 7.84
N TYR A 217 -10.28 -3.44 8.12
CA TYR A 217 -10.83 -4.77 8.31
C TYR A 217 -11.45 -4.97 9.70
N HIS A 218 -10.73 -4.57 10.75
CA HIS A 218 -11.15 -4.81 12.12
C HIS A 218 -12.34 -3.96 12.56
N ALA A 219 -12.44 -2.73 12.04
CA ALA A 219 -13.51 -1.81 12.39
C ALA A 219 -14.85 -2.10 11.69
N THR A 220 -14.89 -3.09 10.79
CA THR A 220 -16.11 -3.44 10.06
C THR A 220 -17.23 -3.94 10.98
N THR A 221 -18.48 -3.66 10.61
CA THR A 221 -19.69 -4.24 11.21
C THR A 221 -20.20 -5.46 10.44
N ARG A 222 -19.54 -5.85 9.34
CA ARG A 222 -19.92 -7.00 8.53
C ARG A 222 -19.72 -8.30 9.31
N SER A 223 -20.70 -9.22 9.17
CA SER A 223 -20.70 -10.56 9.76
C SER A 223 -21.34 -11.57 8.81
N ASP A 224 -21.30 -11.29 7.51
CA ASP A 224 -21.99 -12.05 6.47
C ASP A 224 -21.12 -13.11 5.82
N SER A 225 -19.87 -13.30 6.30
CA SER A 225 -19.00 -14.39 5.88
C SER A 225 -17.93 -14.72 6.94
N PRO A 226 -17.35 -15.94 6.90
CA PRO A 226 -16.26 -16.34 7.80
C PRO A 226 -15.05 -15.41 7.74
N PHE A 227 -14.72 -14.85 6.56
CA PHE A 227 -13.64 -13.88 6.43
C PHE A 227 -13.91 -12.61 7.24
N TRP A 228 -15.10 -12.01 7.11
CA TRP A 228 -15.46 -10.79 7.84
C TRP A 228 -15.59 -11.04 9.35
N ASP A 229 -16.04 -12.22 9.76
CA ASP A 229 -16.04 -12.60 11.17
C ASP A 229 -14.62 -12.71 11.73
N TYR A 230 -13.71 -13.34 10.98
CA TYR A 230 -12.30 -13.45 11.38
C TYR A 230 -11.66 -12.06 11.57
N VAL A 231 -11.67 -11.21 10.54
CA VAL A 231 -10.97 -9.91 10.60
C VAL A 231 -11.58 -8.95 11.62
N ARG A 232 -12.89 -9.02 11.84
CA ARG A 232 -13.60 -8.21 12.84
C ARG A 232 -13.25 -8.61 14.28
N THR A 233 -12.95 -9.88 14.54
CA THR A 233 -12.74 -10.43 15.89
C THR A 233 -11.29 -10.78 16.20
N MET A 234 -10.38 -10.68 15.24
CA MET A 234 -8.96 -10.98 15.43
C MET A 234 -8.30 -10.09 16.47
N THR A 235 -7.28 -10.59 17.15
CA THR A 235 -6.40 -9.78 18.00
C THR A 235 -5.56 -8.87 17.12
N ILE A 236 -5.66 -7.56 17.34
CA ILE A 236 -4.92 -6.53 16.61
C ILE A 236 -3.60 -6.17 17.31
N PRO A 237 -2.64 -5.52 16.61
CA PRO A 237 -1.43 -5.01 17.25
C PRO A 237 -1.73 -4.01 18.37
N ASP A 238 -0.90 -4.00 19.42
CA ASP A 238 -1.03 -3.06 20.54
C ASP A 238 -0.99 -1.60 20.05
N SER A 239 -0.14 -1.30 19.08
CA SER A 239 -0.06 0.02 18.44
C SER A 239 -1.37 0.51 17.83
N LEU A 240 -2.19 -0.39 17.26
CA LEU A 240 -3.52 -0.04 16.75
C LEU A 240 -4.55 0.01 17.87
N SER A 241 -4.46 -0.89 18.85
CA SER A 241 -5.36 -0.92 20.01
C SER A 241 -5.32 0.39 20.79
N GLU A 242 -4.11 0.91 21.06
CA GLU A 242 -3.90 2.20 21.71
C GLU A 242 -4.51 3.37 20.93
N LYS A 243 -4.34 3.38 19.59
CA LYS A 243 -4.94 4.41 18.71
C LYS A 243 -6.47 4.38 18.78
N LEU A 244 -7.06 3.18 18.72
CA LEU A 244 -8.50 2.99 18.83
C LEU A 244 -9.04 3.43 20.19
N GLU A 245 -8.32 3.14 21.27
CA GLU A 245 -8.74 3.56 22.62
C GLU A 245 -8.70 5.09 22.76
N LEU A 246 -7.63 5.74 22.30
CA LEU A 246 -7.53 7.21 22.31
C LEU A 246 -8.67 7.86 21.51
N TRP A 247 -8.98 7.31 20.33
CA TRP A 247 -10.10 7.78 19.53
C TRP A 247 -11.45 7.59 20.25
N ARG A 248 -11.74 6.37 20.72
CA ARG A 248 -13.00 6.08 21.42
C ARG A 248 -13.23 6.94 22.64
N ARG A 249 -12.19 7.15 23.42
CA ARG A 249 -12.31 7.91 24.69
C ARG A 249 -12.34 9.42 24.49
N ARG A 250 -11.66 9.97 23.48
CA ARG A 250 -11.41 11.42 23.41
C ARG A 250 -11.55 12.03 22.01
N GLY A 251 -11.92 11.27 21.00
CA GLY A 251 -11.91 11.74 19.62
C GLY A 251 -10.51 12.20 19.17
N ARG A 252 -9.45 11.63 19.79
CA ARG A 252 -8.08 12.05 19.51
C ARG A 252 -7.40 11.08 18.54
N VAL A 253 -6.91 11.63 17.44
CA VAL A 253 -6.01 10.92 16.53
C VAL A 253 -4.58 11.11 16.98
N VAL A 254 -3.75 10.06 16.92
CA VAL A 254 -2.31 10.14 17.15
C VAL A 254 -1.70 10.97 16.03
N LYS A 255 -1.06 12.09 16.39
CA LYS A 255 -0.47 12.99 15.41
C LYS A 255 0.88 12.49 14.93
N TYR A 256 0.97 12.31 13.64
CA TYR A 256 2.23 12.13 12.95
C TYR A 256 2.63 13.44 12.27
N ARG A 257 3.92 13.76 12.28
CA ARG A 257 4.43 14.95 11.57
C ARG A 257 4.52 14.69 10.07
N GLU A 258 4.79 13.44 9.72
CA GLU A 258 5.08 12.95 8.37
C GLU A 258 4.40 11.60 8.17
N GLY A 259 4.29 11.16 6.93
CA GLY A 259 3.69 9.88 6.54
C GLY A 259 2.49 10.04 5.60
N VAL A 260 2.08 8.94 5.00
CA VAL A 260 1.01 8.93 3.98
C VAL A 260 -0.38 9.19 4.59
N PHE A 261 -0.63 8.72 5.81
CA PHE A 261 -1.94 8.84 6.48
C PHE A 261 -1.87 9.78 7.67
N LEU A 262 -2.36 11.00 7.48
CA LEU A 262 -2.48 12.01 8.51
C LEU A 262 -3.85 11.97 9.19
N ASP A 263 -4.09 12.89 10.13
CA ASP A 263 -5.30 12.94 10.96
C ASP A 263 -6.60 12.76 10.16
N ALA A 264 -6.72 13.42 9.01
CA ALA A 264 -7.92 13.37 8.17
C ALA A 264 -8.25 11.96 7.67
N SER A 265 -7.24 11.17 7.29
CA SER A 265 -7.40 9.79 6.83
C SER A 265 -7.92 8.89 7.96
N TRP A 266 -7.32 8.98 9.14
CA TRP A 266 -7.75 8.21 10.32
C TRP A 266 -9.18 8.57 10.74
N ILE A 267 -9.51 9.87 10.79
CA ILE A 267 -10.87 10.34 11.12
C ILE A 267 -11.89 9.81 10.11
N ALA A 268 -11.57 9.86 8.82
CA ALA A 268 -12.46 9.38 7.77
C ALA A 268 -12.78 7.89 7.93
N VAL A 269 -11.78 7.06 8.23
CA VAL A 269 -11.99 5.62 8.45
C VAL A 269 -12.74 5.35 9.75
N TYR A 270 -12.36 5.99 10.87
CA TYR A 270 -13.07 5.80 12.13
C TYR A 270 -14.56 6.13 11.99
N LEU A 271 -14.88 7.32 11.48
CA LEU A 271 -16.27 7.75 11.32
C LEU A 271 -17.01 6.94 10.24
N GLY A 272 -16.32 6.64 9.11
CA GLY A 272 -16.90 5.83 8.04
C GLY A 272 -17.25 4.40 8.48
N GLN A 273 -16.49 3.85 9.44
CA GLN A 273 -16.78 2.56 10.08
C GLN A 273 -17.70 2.68 11.32
N GLY A 274 -18.26 3.86 11.57
CA GLY A 274 -19.21 4.07 12.66
C GLY A 274 -18.58 4.13 14.06
N ILE A 275 -17.27 4.30 14.17
CA ILE A 275 -16.61 4.45 15.48
C ILE A 275 -16.71 5.91 15.91
N VAL A 276 -17.81 6.24 16.59
CA VAL A 276 -18.02 7.57 17.15
C VAL A 276 -17.35 7.67 18.54
N PRO A 277 -16.55 8.71 18.81
CA PRO A 277 -15.93 8.88 20.12
C PRO A 277 -16.96 9.14 21.21
N GLN A 278 -16.70 8.63 22.41
CA GLN A 278 -17.52 8.80 23.60
C GLN A 278 -17.20 10.13 24.34
N GLY A 279 -16.08 10.75 24.03
CA GLY A 279 -15.63 12.01 24.59
C GLY A 279 -14.81 12.81 23.57
N TRP A 280 -14.55 14.04 23.89
CA TRP A 280 -13.80 14.98 23.04
C TRP A 280 -12.90 15.91 23.87
N ASP A 281 -12.11 16.72 23.21
CA ASP A 281 -11.31 17.77 23.85
C ASP A 281 -12.23 18.84 24.44
N PRO A 282 -12.17 19.10 25.77
CA PRO A 282 -13.03 20.10 26.40
C PRO A 282 -12.94 21.51 25.81
N ARG A 283 -11.84 21.81 25.09
CA ARG A 283 -11.71 23.09 24.38
C ARG A 283 -12.72 23.23 23.25
N ALA A 284 -13.28 22.13 22.74
CA ALA A 284 -14.34 22.18 21.75
C ALA A 284 -15.63 22.79 22.31
N ASP A 285 -15.87 22.68 23.62
CA ASP A 285 -17.09 23.20 24.28
C ASP A 285 -17.08 24.75 24.37
N VAL A 286 -15.91 25.38 24.17
CA VAL A 286 -15.79 26.85 24.13
C VAL A 286 -16.39 27.42 22.82
N VAL A 287 -16.46 26.60 21.77
CA VAL A 287 -17.05 27.01 20.49
C VAL A 287 -18.57 26.83 20.55
N ALA A 288 -19.30 27.92 20.37
CA ALA A 288 -20.77 27.84 20.34
C ALA A 288 -21.24 26.88 19.23
N SER A 289 -22.15 25.97 19.56
CA SER A 289 -22.61 24.96 18.62
C SER A 289 -23.28 25.52 17.35
N GLY A 290 -23.80 26.76 17.45
CA GLY A 290 -24.32 27.52 16.31
C GLY A 290 -23.22 27.92 15.33
N ASP A 291 -22.12 28.42 15.83
CA ASP A 291 -20.96 28.85 15.03
C ASP A 291 -20.30 27.65 14.37
N LEU A 292 -20.20 26.53 15.07
CA LEU A 292 -19.66 25.29 14.50
C LEU A 292 -20.51 24.79 13.33
N ARG A 293 -21.84 24.75 13.49
CA ARG A 293 -22.75 24.36 12.40
C ARG A 293 -22.65 25.30 11.20
N HIS A 294 -22.59 26.61 11.46
CA HIS A 294 -22.40 27.61 10.40
C HIS A 294 -21.10 27.41 9.65
N ASN A 295 -19.97 27.24 10.36
CA ASN A 295 -18.66 27.03 9.75
C ASN A 295 -18.62 25.74 8.90
N VAL A 296 -19.25 24.63 9.35
CA VAL A 296 -19.32 23.38 8.59
C VAL A 296 -20.18 23.57 7.34
N ALA A 297 -21.31 24.29 7.43
CA ALA A 297 -22.16 24.61 6.27
C ALA A 297 -21.40 25.45 5.25
N ASP A 298 -20.69 26.49 5.68
CA ASP A 298 -19.86 27.34 4.82
C ASP A 298 -18.76 26.54 4.09
N VAL A 299 -18.15 25.56 4.75
CA VAL A 299 -17.17 24.68 4.10
C VAL A 299 -17.85 23.83 3.04
N ALA A 300 -19.01 23.24 3.33
CA ALA A 300 -19.77 22.43 2.38
C ALA A 300 -20.19 23.26 1.15
N ASP A 301 -20.68 24.47 1.36
CA ASP A 301 -21.10 25.39 0.29
C ASP A 301 -19.92 25.81 -0.60
N ARG A 302 -18.76 26.11 -0.01
CA ARG A 302 -17.54 26.41 -0.76
C ARG A 302 -17.09 25.23 -1.61
N ILE A 303 -17.12 24.02 -1.07
CA ILE A 303 -16.80 22.81 -1.82
C ILE A 303 -17.77 22.62 -2.98
N ALA A 304 -19.07 22.72 -2.73
CA ALA A 304 -20.09 22.60 -3.77
C ALA A 304 -19.93 23.65 -4.89
N ALA A 305 -19.65 24.90 -4.52
CA ALA A 305 -19.39 25.98 -5.47
C ALA A 305 -18.11 25.76 -6.28
N ASP A 306 -17.06 25.19 -5.68
CA ASP A 306 -15.82 24.87 -6.39
C ASP A 306 -16.03 23.70 -7.36
N VAL A 307 -16.71 22.65 -6.94
CA VAL A 307 -17.08 21.50 -7.80
C VAL A 307 -17.91 21.96 -9.00
N ALA A 308 -18.91 22.83 -8.79
CA ALA A 308 -19.77 23.34 -9.87
C ALA A 308 -19.01 24.15 -10.94
N ARG A 309 -17.86 24.71 -10.60
CA ARG A 309 -16.99 25.45 -11.54
C ARG A 309 -16.00 24.57 -12.29
N ARG A 310 -15.81 23.32 -11.88
CA ARG A 310 -14.85 22.42 -12.53
C ARG A 310 -15.47 21.79 -13.77
N PRO A 311 -14.69 21.56 -14.83
CA PRO A 311 -15.15 20.80 -15.97
C PRO A 311 -15.45 19.35 -15.57
N HIS A 312 -16.41 18.71 -16.24
CA HIS A 312 -16.62 17.27 -16.07
C HIS A 312 -15.35 16.50 -16.40
N HIS A 313 -15.08 15.43 -15.65
CA HIS A 313 -13.82 14.68 -15.72
C HIS A 313 -13.43 14.25 -17.16
N PRO A 314 -14.32 13.70 -18.00
CA PRO A 314 -13.98 13.38 -19.40
C PRO A 314 -13.49 14.58 -20.21
N VAL A 315 -14.11 15.75 -19.99
CA VAL A 315 -13.70 17.00 -20.66
C VAL A 315 -12.32 17.46 -20.19
N PHE A 316 -12.04 17.32 -18.89
CA PHE A 316 -10.73 17.61 -18.34
C PHE A 316 -9.65 16.69 -18.93
N LEU A 317 -9.91 15.38 -18.99
CA LEU A 317 -8.99 14.40 -19.57
C LEU A 317 -8.69 14.70 -21.03
N GLN A 318 -9.72 14.96 -21.82
CA GLN A 318 -9.55 15.29 -23.24
C GLN A 318 -8.67 16.53 -23.46
N ARG A 319 -8.76 17.51 -22.55
CA ARG A 319 -8.02 18.78 -22.66
C ARG A 319 -6.58 18.68 -22.17
N TYR A 320 -6.34 17.99 -21.05
CA TYR A 320 -5.06 18.05 -20.34
C TYR A 320 -4.27 16.73 -20.37
N CYS A 321 -4.94 15.63 -20.62
CA CYS A 321 -4.35 14.29 -20.67
C CYS A 321 -4.95 13.46 -21.81
N PRO A 322 -4.96 13.98 -23.05
CA PRO A 322 -5.54 13.24 -24.17
C PRO A 322 -4.84 11.89 -24.33
N MET A 323 -5.63 10.84 -24.57
CA MET A 323 -5.09 9.54 -24.91
C MET A 323 -4.35 9.66 -26.25
N VAL A 324 -3.09 9.28 -26.26
CA VAL A 324 -2.33 9.12 -27.50
C VAL A 324 -2.63 7.71 -27.99
N ASP A 325 -3.22 7.61 -29.16
CA ASP A 325 -3.41 6.30 -29.79
C ASP A 325 -2.05 5.64 -29.90
N ALA A 326 -1.89 4.52 -29.20
CA ALA A 326 -0.73 3.65 -29.37
C ALA A 326 -0.89 3.01 -30.75
N GLY A 327 -0.18 3.57 -31.75
CA GLY A 327 -0.10 3.05 -33.09
C GLY A 327 0.49 1.63 -33.15
#